data_7381d59a275c5af17fa27d8316e77955
#
_entry.id   7381d59a275c5af17fa27d8316e77955
#
_cell.length_a   1.000
_cell.length_b   1.000
_cell.length_c   1.000
_cell.angle_alpha   90.00
_cell.angle_beta   90.00
_cell.angle_gamma   90.00
#
_symmetry.space_group_name_H-M   'P 1'
#
loop_
_entity.id
_entity.type
_entity.pdbx_description
1 polymer ?
#
loop_
_entity_poly.entity_id
_entity_poly.type
_entity_poly.pdbx_seq_one_letter_code
_entity_poly.pdbx_strand_id
1 'polypeptide(L)'
;MFPFNAWHRLAVAVLASVGTTVSSAQDARDTAFKATQSRGRVVMGVDQYTSTHHFENLPDGGRIELQRNRPDSAGVQAIREHLSAIAEAFAKGDFTAPAMVHSRDVPGARTMAEKHRLIRYQYRPLSLGGEVRIMTGDAEALQAIHTYLEFQRREHRAGS
;
A
#
# COMPACT_ATOMS: atom_id res chain seq x y z
N MET A 1 21.83 -17.75 -75.49
CA MET A 1 22.67 -16.70 -74.89
C MET A 1 21.70 -15.72 -74.23
N PHE A 2 21.38 -15.92 -72.99
CA PHE A 2 20.49 -15.05 -72.20
C PHE A 2 21.15 -14.76 -70.84
N PRO A 3 21.19 -13.50 -70.36
CA PRO A 3 21.82 -13.17 -69.10
C PRO A 3 20.84 -13.36 -67.95
N PHE A 4 21.37 -13.86 -66.84
CA PHE A 4 20.70 -14.02 -65.52
C PHE A 4 20.49 -12.65 -64.92
N ASN A 5 19.22 -12.35 -64.54
CA ASN A 5 18.91 -11.22 -63.74
C ASN A 5 18.92 -11.63 -62.24
N ALA A 6 19.89 -11.10 -61.50
CA ALA A 6 20.00 -11.25 -60.06
C ALA A 6 19.02 -10.30 -59.37
N TRP A 7 18.05 -10.85 -58.68
CA TRP A 7 17.13 -10.10 -57.80
C TRP A 7 17.73 -9.98 -56.41
N HIS A 8 18.21 -8.82 -56.07
CA HIS A 8 18.64 -8.51 -54.73
C HIS A 8 17.38 -8.25 -53.86
N ARG A 9 17.07 -9.17 -52.94
CA ARG A 9 16.07 -8.97 -51.91
C ARG A 9 16.72 -8.16 -50.78
N LEU A 10 16.35 -6.88 -50.66
CA LEU A 10 16.64 -6.07 -49.51
C LEU A 10 15.74 -6.56 -48.37
N ALA A 11 16.32 -7.22 -47.37
CA ALA A 11 15.69 -7.52 -46.12
C ALA A 11 15.75 -6.27 -45.23
N VAL A 12 14.62 -5.56 -45.06
CA VAL A 12 14.49 -4.49 -44.08
C VAL A 12 14.31 -5.14 -42.72
N ALA A 13 15.35 -5.09 -41.90
CA ALA A 13 15.25 -5.48 -40.50
C ALA A 13 14.52 -4.37 -39.72
N VAL A 14 13.27 -4.61 -39.38
CA VAL A 14 12.52 -3.77 -38.39
C VAL A 14 13.01 -4.16 -37.02
N LEU A 15 13.95 -3.42 -36.48
CA LEU A 15 14.32 -3.50 -35.05
C LEU A 15 13.23 -2.81 -34.23
N ALA A 16 12.34 -3.59 -33.66
CA ALA A 16 11.32 -3.09 -32.73
C ALA A 16 12.00 -2.69 -31.42
N SER A 17 12.10 -1.39 -31.14
CA SER A 17 12.57 -0.81 -29.88
C SER A 17 11.49 -0.91 -28.80
N VAL A 18 11.28 -2.10 -28.22
CA VAL A 18 10.30 -2.33 -27.13
C VAL A 18 10.92 -2.13 -25.74
N GLY A 19 12.23 -1.88 -25.64
CA GLY A 19 12.95 -1.91 -24.34
C GLY A 19 12.85 -0.65 -23.47
N THR A 20 12.55 0.52 -24.01
CA THR A 20 12.70 1.80 -23.29
C THR A 20 11.49 2.23 -22.46
N THR A 21 10.29 1.82 -22.81
CA THR A 21 9.05 2.23 -22.11
C THR A 21 8.81 1.49 -20.79
N VAL A 22 9.28 0.26 -20.67
CA VAL A 22 9.12 -0.56 -19.45
C VAL A 22 10.03 -0.03 -18.33
N SER A 23 11.26 0.38 -18.65
CA SER A 23 12.22 0.92 -17.69
C SER A 23 11.71 2.22 -17.04
N SER A 24 11.20 3.16 -17.82
CA SER A 24 10.70 4.45 -17.31
C SER A 24 9.48 4.32 -16.38
N ALA A 25 8.58 3.37 -16.67
CA ALA A 25 7.43 3.10 -15.82
C ALA A 25 7.82 2.46 -14.49
N GLN A 26 8.83 1.59 -14.49
CA GLN A 26 9.36 0.99 -13.26
C GLN A 26 10.07 2.03 -12.40
N ASP A 27 10.90 2.88 -12.97
CA ASP A 27 11.60 3.97 -12.27
C ASP A 27 10.61 4.95 -11.61
N ALA A 28 9.51 5.27 -12.31
CA ALA A 28 8.45 6.12 -11.75
C ALA A 28 7.75 5.46 -10.55
N ARG A 29 7.45 4.15 -10.62
CA ARG A 29 6.85 3.40 -9.51
C ARG A 29 7.78 3.30 -8.31
N ASP A 30 9.07 3.12 -8.53
CA ASP A 30 10.06 3.03 -7.47
C ASP A 30 10.28 4.40 -6.80
N THR A 31 10.23 5.49 -7.57
CA THR A 31 10.28 6.86 -7.04
C THR A 31 9.04 7.17 -6.19
N ALA A 32 7.84 6.82 -6.67
CA ALA A 32 6.59 6.99 -5.92
C ALA A 32 6.60 6.17 -4.62
N PHE A 33 7.07 4.92 -4.69
CA PHE A 33 7.23 4.06 -3.50
C PHE A 33 8.18 4.70 -2.47
N LYS A 34 9.38 5.14 -2.87
CA LYS A 34 10.34 5.81 -1.97
C LYS A 34 9.76 7.06 -1.32
N ALA A 35 8.99 7.86 -2.06
CA ALA A 35 8.31 9.04 -1.53
C ALA A 35 7.26 8.67 -0.49
N THR A 36 6.45 7.64 -0.72
CA THR A 36 5.48 7.10 0.26
C THR A 36 6.18 6.59 1.51
N GLN A 37 7.30 5.86 1.38
CA GLN A 37 8.09 5.39 2.52
C GLN A 37 8.65 6.55 3.35
N SER A 38 9.16 7.60 2.70
CA SER A 38 9.70 8.77 3.40
C SER A 38 8.61 9.51 4.20
N ARG A 39 7.43 9.73 3.61
CA ARG A 39 6.29 10.33 4.34
C ARG A 39 5.78 9.43 5.45
N GLY A 40 5.69 8.12 5.20
CA GLY A 40 5.31 7.13 6.19
C GLY A 40 6.20 7.18 7.42
N ARG A 41 7.52 7.29 7.25
CA ARG A 41 8.46 7.43 8.37
C ARG A 41 8.18 8.66 9.24
N VAL A 42 7.82 9.79 8.63
CA VAL A 42 7.46 11.01 9.37
C VAL A 42 6.16 10.83 10.15
N VAL A 43 5.15 10.21 9.54
CA VAL A 43 3.81 10.03 10.14
C VAL A 43 3.82 8.95 11.22
N MET A 44 4.55 7.84 10.99
CA MET A 44 4.57 6.68 11.90
C MET A 44 5.69 6.71 12.94
N GLY A 45 6.71 7.56 12.77
CA GLY A 45 7.87 7.60 13.66
C GLY A 45 8.81 6.40 13.53
N VAL A 46 8.59 5.49 12.57
CA VAL A 46 9.45 4.31 12.34
C VAL A 46 9.79 4.16 10.86
N ASP A 47 10.97 3.59 10.61
CA ASP A 47 11.43 3.26 9.27
C ASP A 47 10.76 1.97 8.78
N GLN A 48 10.04 2.06 7.66
CA GLN A 48 9.33 0.93 7.06
C GLN A 48 10.27 -0.15 6.50
N TYR A 49 11.52 0.15 6.19
CA TYR A 49 12.50 -0.86 5.76
C TYR A 49 12.95 -1.78 6.90
N THR A 50 12.71 -1.38 8.14
CA THR A 50 13.04 -2.14 9.34
C THR A 50 11.82 -2.70 10.05
N SER A 51 10.66 -2.62 9.40
CA SER A 51 9.36 -3.14 9.87
C SER A 51 8.59 -3.75 8.71
N THR A 52 7.65 -4.63 9.02
CA THR A 52 6.80 -5.31 8.03
C THR A 52 5.34 -4.96 8.28
N HIS A 53 4.64 -4.52 7.21
CA HIS A 53 3.21 -4.32 7.18
C HIS A 53 2.50 -5.55 6.62
N HIS A 54 1.36 -5.89 7.21
CA HIS A 54 0.37 -6.78 6.62
C HIS A 54 -0.99 -6.11 6.58
N PHE A 55 -1.66 -6.21 5.43
CA PHE A 55 -3.02 -5.70 5.21
C PHE A 55 -3.87 -6.86 4.72
N GLU A 56 -4.80 -7.32 5.53
CA GLU A 56 -5.58 -8.52 5.27
C GLU A 56 -7.08 -8.22 5.18
N ASN A 57 -7.72 -8.67 4.10
CA ASN A 57 -9.17 -8.69 4.00
C ASN A 57 -9.71 -9.89 4.77
N LEU A 58 -10.70 -9.65 5.63
CA LEU A 58 -11.38 -10.68 6.41
C LEU A 58 -12.90 -10.66 6.11
N PRO A 59 -13.62 -11.77 6.29
CA PRO A 59 -15.04 -11.86 5.93
C PRO A 59 -15.94 -10.81 6.61
N ASP A 60 -15.54 -10.30 7.75
CA ASP A 60 -16.27 -9.32 8.57
C ASP A 60 -15.54 -7.97 8.68
N GLY A 61 -14.55 -7.70 7.79
CA GLY A 61 -13.78 -6.47 7.80
C GLY A 61 -12.35 -6.65 7.34
N GLY A 62 -11.37 -6.41 8.22
CA GLY A 62 -9.98 -6.56 7.88
C GLY A 62 -9.01 -6.39 9.04
N ARG A 63 -7.71 -6.43 8.74
CA ARG A 63 -6.63 -6.28 9.71
C ARG A 63 -5.48 -5.47 9.11
N ILE A 64 -4.97 -4.56 9.90
CA ILE A 64 -3.71 -3.86 9.67
C ILE A 64 -2.74 -4.33 10.74
N GLU A 65 -1.61 -4.88 10.36
CA GLU A 65 -0.55 -5.28 11.27
C GLU A 65 0.75 -4.59 10.90
N LEU A 66 1.52 -4.16 11.90
CA LEU A 66 2.84 -3.61 11.74
C LEU A 66 3.74 -4.12 12.86
N GLN A 67 4.85 -4.72 12.49
CA GLN A 67 5.84 -5.23 13.43
C GLN A 67 7.27 -4.90 12.99
N ARG A 68 8.17 -4.72 13.95
CA ARG A 68 9.60 -4.61 13.71
C ARG A 68 10.15 -5.95 13.21
N ASN A 69 11.11 -5.91 12.28
CA ASN A 69 11.78 -7.11 11.76
C ASN A 69 12.76 -7.71 12.78
N ARG A 70 13.14 -6.94 13.80
CA ARG A 70 14.03 -7.35 14.91
C ARG A 70 13.61 -6.66 16.20
N PRO A 71 13.93 -7.22 17.38
CA PRO A 71 13.68 -6.56 18.66
C PRO A 71 14.32 -5.17 18.72
N ASP A 72 13.49 -4.16 19.00
CA ASP A 72 13.86 -2.77 19.14
C ASP A 72 12.77 -2.09 19.96
N SER A 73 13.00 -1.91 21.25
CA SER A 73 11.97 -1.42 22.18
C SER A 73 11.41 -0.05 21.80
N ALA A 74 12.27 0.88 21.34
CA ALA A 74 11.83 2.20 20.93
C ALA A 74 10.95 2.15 19.65
N GLY A 75 11.36 1.37 18.65
CA GLY A 75 10.57 1.18 17.43
C GLY A 75 9.27 0.42 17.68
N VAL A 76 9.26 -0.60 18.56
CA VAL A 76 8.04 -1.31 18.96
C VAL A 76 7.08 -0.35 19.66
N GLN A 77 7.57 0.51 20.56
CA GLN A 77 6.74 1.49 21.24
C GLN A 77 6.13 2.50 20.26
N ALA A 78 6.93 3.04 19.34
CA ALA A 78 6.45 3.97 18.32
C ALA A 78 5.36 3.34 17.42
N ILE A 79 5.51 2.07 17.01
CA ILE A 79 4.48 1.34 16.26
C ILE A 79 3.19 1.21 17.08
N ARG A 80 3.28 0.85 18.35
CA ARG A 80 2.12 0.68 19.22
C ARG A 80 1.35 1.99 19.41
N GLU A 81 2.05 3.08 19.66
CA GLU A 81 1.48 4.42 19.77
C GLU A 81 0.79 4.84 18.46
N HIS A 82 1.46 4.64 17.33
CA HIS A 82 0.91 4.95 16.02
C HIS A 82 -0.38 4.16 15.73
N LEU A 83 -0.37 2.83 15.90
CA LEU A 83 -1.54 2.00 15.60
C LEU A 83 -2.70 2.23 16.55
N SER A 84 -2.43 2.55 17.83
CA SER A 84 -3.46 2.98 18.77
C SER A 84 -4.10 4.28 18.31
N ALA A 85 -3.29 5.29 17.96
CA ALA A 85 -3.77 6.57 17.46
C ALA A 85 -4.56 6.43 16.14
N ILE A 86 -4.12 5.55 15.22
CA ILE A 86 -4.86 5.24 13.99
C ILE A 86 -6.22 4.62 14.28
N ALA A 87 -6.31 3.67 15.20
CA ALA A 87 -7.59 3.06 15.56
C ALA A 87 -8.58 4.10 16.13
N GLU A 88 -8.09 5.03 16.96
CA GLU A 88 -8.91 6.12 17.52
C GLU A 88 -9.33 7.14 16.46
N ALA A 89 -8.43 7.53 15.55
CA ALA A 89 -8.71 8.46 14.46
C ALA A 89 -9.78 7.88 13.52
N PHE A 90 -9.60 6.64 13.07
CA PHE A 90 -10.54 5.96 12.17
C PHE A 90 -11.92 5.76 12.82
N ALA A 91 -11.99 5.48 14.13
CA ALA A 91 -13.25 5.40 14.85
C ALA A 91 -14.02 6.74 14.88
N LYS A 92 -13.34 7.85 14.68
CA LYS A 92 -13.93 9.20 14.55
C LYS A 92 -14.14 9.61 13.07
N GLY A 93 -13.80 8.75 12.11
CA GLY A 93 -13.88 9.03 10.68
C GLY A 93 -12.72 9.89 10.16
N ASP A 94 -11.63 10.02 10.92
CA ASP A 94 -10.45 10.77 10.51
C ASP A 94 -9.44 9.87 9.78
N PHE A 95 -9.28 10.10 8.49
CA PHE A 95 -8.35 9.43 7.58
C PHE A 95 -7.25 10.37 7.07
N THR A 96 -6.96 11.45 7.80
CA THR A 96 -5.93 12.43 7.41
C THR A 96 -4.55 11.80 7.31
N ALA A 97 -4.17 10.94 8.25
CA ALA A 97 -2.85 10.31 8.26
C ALA A 97 -2.57 9.47 7.00
N PRO A 98 -3.44 8.55 6.54
CA PRO A 98 -3.27 7.86 5.25
C PRO A 98 -3.21 8.81 4.05
N ALA A 99 -4.06 9.85 4.01
CA ALA A 99 -4.04 10.82 2.92
C ALA A 99 -2.69 11.59 2.86
N MET A 100 -2.12 11.95 4.00
CA MET A 100 -0.79 12.59 4.08
C MET A 100 0.32 11.65 3.59
N VAL A 101 0.32 10.37 3.99
CA VAL A 101 1.31 9.38 3.57
C VAL A 101 1.29 9.20 2.05
N HIS A 102 0.10 9.10 1.47
CA HIS A 102 -0.06 8.86 0.02
C HIS A 102 -0.12 10.14 -0.81
N SER A 103 -0.22 11.33 -0.20
CA SER A 103 -0.40 12.64 -0.86
C SER A 103 -1.56 12.65 -1.87
N ARG A 104 -2.63 11.92 -1.56
CA ARG A 104 -3.85 11.79 -2.38
C ARG A 104 -4.98 11.15 -1.58
N ASP A 105 -6.18 11.22 -2.12
CA ASP A 105 -7.32 10.46 -1.59
C ASP A 105 -7.04 8.97 -1.65
N VAL A 106 -7.31 8.29 -0.53
CA VAL A 106 -7.13 6.85 -0.41
C VAL A 106 -8.46 6.16 -0.75
N PRO A 107 -8.48 5.25 -1.74
CA PRO A 107 -9.67 4.49 -2.08
C PRO A 107 -10.31 3.82 -0.86
N GLY A 108 -11.62 3.91 -0.73
CA GLY A 108 -12.38 3.39 0.41
C GLY A 108 -12.43 4.30 1.63
N ALA A 109 -11.45 5.18 1.87
CA ALA A 109 -11.35 6.00 3.07
C ALA A 109 -12.55 6.92 3.28
N ARG A 110 -13.09 7.53 2.21
CA ARG A 110 -14.27 8.40 2.30
C ARG A 110 -15.49 7.64 2.80
N THR A 111 -15.81 6.50 2.22
CA THR A 111 -16.95 5.67 2.67
C THR A 111 -16.75 5.17 4.09
N MET A 112 -15.52 4.76 4.46
CA MET A 112 -15.19 4.38 5.84
C MET A 112 -15.38 5.56 6.80
N ALA A 113 -15.02 6.79 6.41
CA ALA A 113 -15.24 7.99 7.20
C ALA A 113 -16.74 8.30 7.37
N GLU A 114 -17.51 8.27 6.28
CA GLU A 114 -18.97 8.52 6.32
C GLU A 114 -19.71 7.48 7.19
N LYS A 115 -19.25 6.23 7.15
CA LYS A 115 -19.83 5.09 7.89
C LYS A 115 -19.08 4.74 9.19
N HIS A 116 -18.24 5.60 9.71
CA HIS A 116 -17.38 5.30 10.88
C HIS A 116 -18.12 4.70 12.07
N ARG A 117 -19.39 5.11 12.31
CA ARG A 117 -20.22 4.60 13.40
C ARG A 117 -20.69 3.15 13.23
N LEU A 118 -20.60 2.61 11.99
CA LEU A 118 -20.93 1.22 11.67
C LEU A 118 -19.70 0.33 11.63
N ILE A 119 -18.51 0.91 11.84
CA ILE A 119 -17.23 0.21 11.79
C ILE A 119 -16.61 0.27 13.21
N ARG A 120 -16.15 -0.89 13.69
CA ARG A 120 -15.41 -0.99 14.94
C ARG A 120 -13.93 -1.21 14.65
N TYR A 121 -13.09 -0.41 15.29
CA TYR A 121 -11.64 -0.51 15.25
C TYR A 121 -11.12 -0.95 16.61
N GLN A 122 -10.30 -1.99 16.64
CA GLN A 122 -9.73 -2.52 17.88
C GLN A 122 -8.23 -2.67 17.73
N TYR A 123 -7.49 -1.84 18.46
CA TYR A 123 -6.04 -2.00 18.58
C TYR A 123 -5.71 -3.17 19.51
N ARG A 124 -4.66 -3.93 19.17
CA ARG A 124 -4.03 -4.96 20.02
C ARG A 124 -2.52 -4.88 19.91
N PRO A 125 -1.77 -4.94 21.03
CA PRO A 125 -0.33 -5.03 20.99
C PRO A 125 0.10 -6.43 20.55
N LEU A 126 1.19 -6.49 19.75
CA LEU A 126 1.90 -7.71 19.37
C LEU A 126 3.32 -7.67 19.93
N SER A 127 4.04 -8.80 19.88
CA SER A 127 5.39 -8.92 20.46
C SER A 127 6.36 -7.86 19.92
N LEU A 128 6.36 -7.63 18.62
CA LEU A 128 7.23 -6.66 17.95
C LEU A 128 6.49 -5.44 17.35
N GLY A 129 5.27 -5.16 17.80
CA GLY A 129 4.47 -4.06 17.26
C GLY A 129 3.03 -4.10 17.73
N GLY A 130 2.10 -4.07 16.77
CA GLY A 130 0.66 -4.09 17.04
C GLY A 130 -0.18 -4.40 15.81
N GLU A 131 -1.47 -4.54 16.03
CA GLU A 131 -2.48 -4.67 14.98
C GLU A 131 -3.70 -3.78 15.25
N VAL A 132 -4.41 -3.42 14.18
CA VAL A 132 -5.76 -2.86 14.23
C VAL A 132 -6.70 -3.82 13.54
N ARG A 133 -7.62 -4.40 14.29
CA ARG A 133 -8.72 -5.21 13.77
C ARG A 133 -9.87 -4.28 13.40
N ILE A 134 -10.39 -4.42 12.17
CA ILE A 134 -11.49 -3.62 11.61
C ILE A 134 -12.68 -4.55 11.39
N MET A 135 -13.85 -4.19 11.91
CA MET A 135 -15.04 -5.06 11.87
C MET A 135 -16.29 -4.24 11.55
N THR A 136 -17.17 -4.81 10.72
CA THR A 136 -18.45 -4.21 10.38
C THR A 136 -19.48 -5.28 9.99
N GLY A 137 -20.76 -4.97 10.17
CA GLY A 137 -21.88 -5.72 9.61
C GLY A 137 -22.51 -5.04 8.40
N ASP A 138 -22.04 -3.85 8.00
CA ASP A 138 -22.55 -3.10 6.85
C ASP A 138 -21.80 -3.50 5.58
N ALA A 139 -22.54 -3.94 4.55
CA ALA A 139 -21.93 -4.47 3.32
C ALA A 139 -21.13 -3.42 2.53
N GLU A 140 -21.57 -2.16 2.53
CA GLU A 140 -20.87 -1.08 1.82
C GLU A 140 -19.60 -0.68 2.57
N ALA A 141 -19.64 -0.61 3.90
CA ALA A 141 -18.45 -0.41 4.73
C ALA A 141 -17.46 -1.56 4.57
N LEU A 142 -17.91 -2.81 4.49
CA LEU A 142 -17.06 -3.98 4.24
C LEU A 142 -16.32 -3.86 2.90
N GLN A 143 -17.03 -3.52 1.84
CA GLN A 143 -16.42 -3.29 0.53
C GLN A 143 -15.40 -2.14 0.57
N ALA A 144 -15.71 -1.05 1.25
CA ALA A 144 -14.80 0.09 1.42
C ALA A 144 -13.54 -0.31 2.19
N ILE A 145 -13.66 -1.09 3.26
CA ILE A 145 -12.53 -1.63 4.03
C ILE A 145 -11.63 -2.48 3.14
N HIS A 146 -12.19 -3.39 2.35
CA HIS A 146 -11.42 -4.24 1.43
C HIS A 146 -10.69 -3.40 0.37
N THR A 147 -11.37 -2.43 -0.23
CA THR A 147 -10.78 -1.49 -1.21
C THR A 147 -9.62 -0.71 -0.60
N TYR A 148 -9.78 -0.23 0.64
CA TYR A 148 -8.76 0.48 1.39
C TYR A 148 -7.53 -0.40 1.66
N LEU A 149 -7.73 -1.61 2.17
CA LEU A 149 -6.64 -2.52 2.52
C LEU A 149 -5.88 -3.02 1.28
N GLU A 150 -6.56 -3.27 0.16
CA GLU A 150 -5.93 -3.62 -1.11
C GLU A 150 -5.07 -2.48 -1.67
N PHE A 151 -5.55 -1.23 -1.56
CA PHE A 151 -4.76 -0.07 -1.91
C PHE A 151 -3.50 0.02 -1.05
N GLN A 152 -3.62 -0.07 0.28
CA GLN A 152 -2.49 -0.03 1.21
C GLN A 152 -1.46 -1.14 0.90
N ARG A 153 -1.91 -2.36 0.65
CA ARG A 153 -1.05 -3.49 0.29
C ARG A 153 -0.20 -3.21 -0.94
N ARG A 154 -0.80 -2.65 -1.99
CA ARG A 154 -0.08 -2.30 -3.22
C ARG A 154 0.93 -1.17 -3.01
N GLU A 155 0.50 -0.10 -2.34
CA GLU A 155 1.35 1.10 -2.15
C GLU A 155 2.53 0.86 -1.21
N HIS A 156 2.36 0.00 -0.21
CA HIS A 156 3.43 -0.37 0.72
C HIS A 156 4.22 -1.61 0.27
N ARG A 157 3.88 -2.20 -0.88
CA ARG A 157 4.47 -3.48 -1.35
C ARG A 157 4.46 -4.54 -0.25
N ALA A 158 3.41 -4.51 0.57
CA ALA A 158 3.24 -5.41 1.70
C ALA A 158 2.80 -6.80 1.22
N GLY A 159 3.26 -7.84 1.90
CA GLY A 159 2.78 -9.20 1.68
C GLY A 159 1.32 -9.38 2.14
N SER A 160 0.66 -10.38 1.62
CA SER A 160 -0.63 -10.91 2.11
C SER A 160 -0.39 -11.88 3.24
#